data_7250bb143eb322aaf106577549650b2e
#
_entry.id   7250bb143eb322aaf106577549650b2e
#
_cell.length_a   1.000
_cell.length_b   1.000
_cell.length_c   1.000
_cell.angle_alpha   90.00
_cell.angle_beta   90.00
_cell.angle_gamma   90.00
#
_symmetry.space_group_name_H-M   'P 1'
#
loop_
_entity.id
_entity.type
_entity.pdbx_description
1 polymer ?
#
loop_
_entity_poly.entity_id
_entity_poly.type
_entity_poly.pdbx_seq_one_letter_code
_entity_poly.pdbx_strand_id
1 'polypeptide(L)'
;MRKFKKLLAVGACLCMSLSLLAGCGSGSGNASGSGSSDAGTKQESTKSSDLSFAFCTNTLNNTFQSSIDAKLKELCDANGISYTCLDPDYDLNTQLSQLSDVANSGYDAVFIIPVDSAGITSGLAEIKDAGIPIFNVDTAVIEDDIENFVTQFVGTNAYMAGQLVGEQMAKDYPDGADIAILDFPSNESCVDRVNGFLDGLGDNKDKFNIVAQQDGEAALDASMSLAEDIITANTDLQAFFCINDPSALGAAAAVKAANKTGQIGVYSIDASPDGK
;
A
#
# COMPACT_ATOMS: atom_id res chain seq x y z
N MET A 1 24.61 22.40 11.28
CA MET A 1 25.73 21.54 10.84
C MET A 1 25.92 20.43 11.85
N ARG A 2 25.28 19.27 11.67
CA ARG A 2 25.53 18.06 12.45
C ARG A 2 25.92 16.94 11.49
N LYS A 3 27.07 16.31 11.77
CA LYS A 3 27.76 15.34 10.91
C LYS A 3 27.06 13.98 11.02
N PHE A 4 26.56 13.47 9.90
CA PHE A 4 26.09 12.09 9.78
C PHE A 4 27.28 11.11 9.83
N LYS A 5 27.24 10.18 10.78
CA LYS A 5 28.16 9.04 10.82
C LYS A 5 27.52 7.90 10.01
N LYS A 6 28.18 7.53 8.92
CA LYS A 6 27.85 6.33 8.14
C LYS A 6 28.24 5.09 8.94
N LEU A 7 27.29 4.21 9.23
CA LEU A 7 27.56 2.84 9.67
C LEU A 7 27.36 1.91 8.46
N LEU A 8 28.47 1.30 8.00
CA LEU A 8 28.42 0.20 7.05
C LEU A 8 28.05 -1.09 7.82
N ALA A 9 26.93 -1.72 7.46
CA ALA A 9 26.64 -3.10 7.86
C ALA A 9 27.00 -4.04 6.70
N VAL A 10 27.97 -4.91 6.95
CA VAL A 10 28.44 -5.95 6.01
C VAL A 10 27.44 -7.10 6.05
N GLY A 11 26.77 -7.36 4.93
CA GLY A 11 25.92 -8.54 4.76
C GLY A 11 26.74 -9.79 4.53
N ALA A 12 26.57 -10.81 5.37
CA ALA A 12 27.12 -12.13 5.15
C ALA A 12 26.06 -13.02 4.45
N CYS A 13 26.30 -13.32 3.18
CA CYS A 13 25.62 -14.39 2.45
C CYS A 13 26.04 -15.75 3.01
N LEU A 14 25.09 -16.53 3.53
CA LEU A 14 25.32 -17.93 3.87
C LEU A 14 24.60 -18.82 2.84
N CYS A 15 25.37 -19.35 1.89
CA CYS A 15 24.94 -20.40 0.98
C CYS A 15 24.90 -21.73 1.75
N MET A 16 23.73 -22.34 1.90
CA MET A 16 23.61 -23.74 2.33
C MET A 16 23.52 -24.65 1.12
N SER A 17 24.63 -25.44 0.93
CA SER A 17 24.69 -26.52 -0.01
C SER A 17 24.00 -27.77 0.56
N LEU A 18 23.08 -28.36 -0.23
CA LEU A 18 22.50 -29.68 -0.03
C LEU A 18 23.59 -30.76 -0.15
N SER A 19 23.69 -31.62 0.84
CA SER A 19 24.34 -32.93 0.68
C SER A 19 23.43 -34.05 1.16
N LEU A 20 22.88 -34.78 0.20
CA LEU A 20 22.26 -36.10 0.38
C LEU A 20 23.37 -37.13 0.64
N LEU A 21 23.23 -37.91 1.73
CA LEU A 21 23.90 -39.18 1.87
C LEU A 21 23.00 -40.16 2.58
N ALA A 22 22.58 -41.14 1.81
CA ALA A 22 21.94 -42.36 2.30
C ALA A 22 23.01 -43.28 2.88
N GLY A 23 22.71 -43.90 4.04
CA GLY A 23 23.56 -44.93 4.63
C GLY A 23 22.78 -45.77 5.62
N CYS A 24 22.34 -46.95 5.18
CA CYS A 24 21.89 -48.03 6.04
C CYS A 24 23.11 -48.67 6.77
N GLY A 25 22.91 -49.00 8.05
CA GLY A 25 23.89 -49.83 8.77
C GLY A 25 23.38 -50.18 10.18
N SER A 26 22.98 -51.45 10.37
CA SER A 26 22.64 -52.07 11.65
C SER A 26 23.91 -52.27 12.50
N GLY A 27 23.81 -52.09 13.83
CA GLY A 27 24.88 -52.48 14.75
C GLY A 27 24.56 -52.14 16.20
N SER A 28 24.29 -53.18 16.96
CA SER A 28 24.07 -53.21 18.42
C SER A 28 25.39 -52.90 19.15
N GLY A 29 25.34 -52.09 20.23
CA GLY A 29 26.49 -51.88 21.11
C GLY A 29 26.19 -50.93 22.25
N ASN A 30 26.08 -51.48 23.44
CA ASN A 30 25.87 -50.85 24.73
C ASN A 30 27.18 -50.24 25.26
N ALA A 31 27.17 -48.95 25.71
CA ALA A 31 28.08 -48.47 26.75
C ALA A 31 27.67 -47.07 27.28
N SER A 32 27.68 -46.98 28.60
CA SER A 32 27.41 -45.82 29.44
C SER A 32 28.46 -44.69 29.28
N GLY A 33 28.04 -43.41 29.42
CA GLY A 33 28.97 -42.29 29.61
C GLY A 33 28.33 -40.92 29.65
N SER A 34 28.04 -40.46 30.86
CA SER A 34 28.14 -39.10 31.43
C SER A 34 27.92 -37.87 30.54
N GLY A 35 26.86 -37.15 30.86
CA GLY A 35 26.66 -35.70 31.10
C GLY A 35 27.33 -34.68 30.19
N SER A 36 26.50 -33.98 29.42
CA SER A 36 26.63 -32.54 29.21
C SER A 36 25.24 -31.94 28.90
N SER A 37 24.78 -31.07 29.77
CA SER A 37 23.51 -30.35 29.61
C SER A 37 23.70 -29.24 28.59
N ASP A 38 23.30 -29.50 27.36
CA ASP A 38 23.16 -28.47 26.34
C ASP A 38 21.74 -27.96 26.41
N ALA A 39 21.59 -26.75 26.96
CA ALA A 39 20.32 -26.02 27.01
C ALA A 39 20.01 -25.48 25.60
N GLY A 40 19.67 -26.37 24.69
CA GLY A 40 19.09 -26.01 23.42
C GLY A 40 17.71 -25.41 23.65
N THR A 41 17.59 -24.09 23.46
CA THR A 41 16.31 -23.40 23.36
C THR A 41 15.52 -24.08 22.25
N LYS A 42 14.56 -24.92 22.60
CA LYS A 42 13.57 -25.42 21.65
C LYS A 42 12.76 -24.21 21.19
N GLN A 43 13.06 -23.72 20.02
CA GLN A 43 12.15 -22.88 19.28
C GLN A 43 10.96 -23.78 18.92
N GLU A 44 9.88 -23.67 19.68
CA GLU A 44 8.60 -24.29 19.33
C GLU A 44 8.19 -23.71 17.99
N SER A 45 8.30 -24.50 16.93
CA SER A 45 7.66 -24.19 15.67
C SER A 45 6.14 -24.31 15.90
N THR A 46 5.47 -23.18 16.10
CA THR A 46 4.02 -23.11 16.08
C THR A 46 3.55 -23.74 14.77
N LYS A 47 2.68 -24.71 14.82
CA LYS A 47 2.09 -25.27 13.59
C LYS A 47 1.28 -24.17 12.93
N SER A 48 1.44 -23.94 11.64
CA SER A 48 0.72 -22.90 10.89
C SER A 48 -0.81 -23.03 11.03
N SER A 49 -1.33 -24.21 11.36
CA SER A 49 -2.76 -24.46 11.60
C SER A 49 -3.34 -23.83 12.88
N ASP A 50 -2.50 -23.27 13.74
CA ASP A 50 -2.93 -22.65 15.01
C ASP A 50 -2.87 -21.11 14.91
N LEU A 51 -2.44 -20.55 13.77
CA LEU A 51 -2.34 -19.12 13.55
C LEU A 51 -3.66 -18.53 13.02
N SER A 52 -3.92 -17.29 13.40
CA SER A 52 -5.06 -16.48 12.97
C SER A 52 -4.64 -15.09 12.58
N PHE A 53 -5.01 -14.64 11.38
CA PHE A 53 -4.67 -13.33 10.85
C PHE A 53 -5.93 -12.52 10.55
N ALA A 54 -5.89 -11.23 10.87
CA ALA A 54 -6.88 -10.25 10.44
C ALA A 54 -6.34 -9.39 9.30
N PHE A 55 -7.20 -9.01 8.38
CA PHE A 55 -6.94 -7.97 7.40
C PHE A 55 -7.99 -6.87 7.56
N CYS A 56 -7.56 -5.70 8.02
CA CYS A 56 -8.39 -4.50 8.14
C CYS A 56 -8.09 -3.64 6.90
N THR A 57 -8.89 -3.81 5.85
CA THR A 57 -8.77 -2.99 4.63
C THR A 57 -9.40 -1.61 4.82
N ASN A 58 -9.26 -0.72 3.85
CA ASN A 58 -10.01 0.55 3.81
C ASN A 58 -11.37 0.39 3.12
N THR A 59 -11.45 -0.49 2.09
CA THR A 59 -12.69 -0.87 1.41
C THR A 59 -12.47 -2.12 0.56
N LEU A 60 -13.54 -2.85 0.26
CA LEU A 60 -13.58 -3.89 -0.77
C LEU A 60 -14.29 -3.43 -2.05
N ASN A 61 -14.81 -2.20 -2.09
CA ASN A 61 -15.43 -1.61 -3.28
C ASN A 61 -14.38 -1.19 -4.34
N ASN A 62 -13.09 -1.28 -4.02
CA ASN A 62 -12.00 -1.06 -4.94
C ASN A 62 -11.41 -2.41 -5.38
N THR A 63 -11.26 -2.62 -6.69
CA THR A 63 -10.78 -3.89 -7.28
C THR A 63 -9.35 -4.24 -6.86
N PHE A 64 -8.50 -3.25 -6.59
CA PHE A 64 -7.13 -3.48 -6.13
C PHE A 64 -7.12 -4.05 -4.70
N GLN A 65 -7.84 -3.44 -3.75
CA GLN A 65 -7.96 -3.94 -2.38
C GLN A 65 -8.63 -5.31 -2.33
N SER A 66 -9.67 -5.54 -3.14
CA SER A 66 -10.30 -6.87 -3.28
C SER A 66 -9.31 -7.92 -3.79
N SER A 67 -8.35 -7.55 -4.65
CA SER A 67 -7.31 -8.46 -5.13
C SER A 67 -6.30 -8.82 -4.05
N ILE A 68 -5.97 -7.86 -3.16
CA ILE A 68 -5.11 -8.10 -2.00
C ILE A 68 -5.79 -9.06 -1.02
N ASP A 69 -7.07 -8.81 -0.69
CA ASP A 69 -7.88 -9.69 0.16
C ASP A 69 -7.90 -11.13 -0.37
N ALA A 70 -8.26 -11.29 -1.65
CA ALA A 70 -8.32 -12.59 -2.30
C ALA A 70 -6.96 -13.33 -2.23
N LYS A 71 -5.86 -12.61 -2.41
CA LYS A 71 -4.51 -13.21 -2.36
C LYS A 71 -4.08 -13.55 -0.94
N LEU A 72 -4.34 -12.69 0.04
CA LEU A 72 -4.08 -13.00 1.45
C LEU A 72 -4.87 -14.22 1.90
N LYS A 73 -6.16 -14.28 1.54
CA LYS A 73 -7.01 -15.44 1.83
C LYS A 73 -6.47 -16.74 1.20
N GLU A 74 -6.11 -16.71 -0.09
CA GLU A 74 -5.51 -17.86 -0.79
C GLU A 74 -4.26 -18.36 -0.06
N LEU A 75 -3.38 -17.45 0.34
CA LEU A 75 -2.13 -17.80 1.03
C LEU A 75 -2.38 -18.36 2.44
N CYS A 76 -3.32 -17.79 3.17
CA CYS A 76 -3.70 -18.28 4.49
C CYS A 76 -4.32 -19.68 4.41
N ASP A 77 -5.28 -19.89 3.48
CA ASP A 77 -5.91 -21.18 3.25
C ASP A 77 -4.87 -22.26 2.87
N ALA A 78 -3.93 -21.92 1.98
CA ALA A 78 -2.86 -22.84 1.55
C ALA A 78 -1.91 -23.25 2.69
N ASN A 79 -1.81 -22.41 3.74
CA ASN A 79 -0.95 -22.65 4.90
C ASN A 79 -1.73 -23.10 6.16
N GLY A 80 -3.04 -23.28 6.08
CA GLY A 80 -3.88 -23.68 7.20
C GLY A 80 -4.00 -22.59 8.28
N ILE A 81 -3.89 -21.32 7.92
CA ILE A 81 -4.01 -20.15 8.79
C ILE A 81 -5.46 -19.66 8.75
N SER A 82 -6.06 -19.40 9.91
CA SER A 82 -7.37 -18.75 9.98
C SER A 82 -7.28 -17.32 9.51
N TYR A 83 -8.18 -16.88 8.64
CA TYR A 83 -8.15 -15.56 8.02
C TYR A 83 -9.51 -14.86 8.13
N THR A 84 -9.49 -13.60 8.52
CA THR A 84 -10.68 -12.74 8.60
C THR A 84 -10.37 -11.40 7.91
N CYS A 85 -11.20 -11.01 6.94
CA CYS A 85 -11.18 -9.68 6.35
C CYS A 85 -12.28 -8.82 6.99
N LEU A 86 -11.94 -7.57 7.31
CA LEU A 86 -12.81 -6.56 7.90
C LEU A 86 -12.85 -5.36 6.94
N ASP A 87 -14.05 -5.06 6.43
CA ASP A 87 -14.30 -3.97 5.49
C ASP A 87 -15.05 -2.84 6.21
N PRO A 88 -14.46 -1.65 6.35
CA PRO A 88 -15.10 -0.47 6.94
C PRO A 88 -15.84 0.39 5.91
N ASP A 89 -15.78 0.06 4.62
CA ASP A 89 -16.39 0.82 3.52
C ASP A 89 -16.02 2.33 3.56
N TYR A 90 -14.72 2.63 3.71
CA TYR A 90 -14.14 3.99 3.86
C TYR A 90 -14.58 4.76 5.12
N ASP A 91 -15.26 4.13 6.09
CA ASP A 91 -15.59 4.79 7.36
C ASP A 91 -14.51 4.58 8.42
N LEU A 92 -13.81 5.67 8.80
CA LEU A 92 -12.73 5.62 9.79
C LEU A 92 -13.22 5.16 11.16
N ASN A 93 -14.41 5.57 11.60
CA ASN A 93 -14.92 5.17 12.93
C ASN A 93 -15.21 3.67 12.97
N THR A 94 -15.74 3.14 11.87
CA THR A 94 -15.93 1.69 11.69
C THR A 94 -14.58 0.96 11.72
N GLN A 95 -13.56 1.48 11.01
CA GLN A 95 -12.23 0.88 11.03
C GLN A 95 -11.61 0.88 12.42
N LEU A 96 -11.70 2.00 13.16
CA LEU A 96 -11.20 2.07 14.54
C LEU A 96 -11.91 1.07 15.47
N SER A 97 -13.23 0.91 15.32
CA SER A 97 -13.99 -0.11 16.07
C SER A 97 -13.53 -1.54 15.73
N GLN A 98 -13.30 -1.83 14.44
CA GLN A 98 -12.77 -3.12 13.98
C GLN A 98 -11.38 -3.41 14.54
N LEU A 99 -10.49 -2.40 14.60
CA LEU A 99 -9.16 -2.55 15.18
C LEU A 99 -9.22 -2.82 16.68
N SER A 100 -10.13 -2.17 17.42
CA SER A 100 -10.36 -2.47 18.84
C SER A 100 -10.86 -3.90 19.04
N ASP A 101 -11.75 -4.40 18.16
CA ASP A 101 -12.21 -5.81 18.20
C ASP A 101 -11.05 -6.77 17.91
N VAL A 102 -10.19 -6.47 16.94
CA VAL A 102 -8.98 -7.26 16.62
C VAL A 102 -8.04 -7.31 17.82
N ALA A 103 -7.79 -6.17 18.49
CA ALA A 103 -6.93 -6.10 19.67
C ALA A 103 -7.41 -7.03 20.80
N ASN A 104 -8.73 -7.25 20.90
CA ASN A 104 -9.35 -8.06 21.94
C ASN A 104 -9.66 -9.51 21.53
N SER A 105 -9.41 -9.90 20.27
CA SER A 105 -9.81 -11.22 19.73
C SER A 105 -8.69 -12.25 19.63
N GLY A 106 -7.44 -11.88 19.98
CA GLY A 106 -6.31 -12.81 20.06
C GLY A 106 -5.77 -13.25 18.70
N TYR A 107 -5.79 -12.39 17.69
CA TYR A 107 -5.10 -12.62 16.42
C TYR A 107 -3.58 -12.64 16.60
N ASP A 108 -2.89 -13.45 15.79
CA ASP A 108 -1.43 -13.56 15.80
C ASP A 108 -0.74 -12.49 14.95
N ALA A 109 -1.47 -11.90 14.00
CA ALA A 109 -1.00 -10.76 13.18
C ALA A 109 -2.19 -10.00 12.59
N VAL A 110 -1.97 -8.71 12.29
CA VAL A 110 -2.91 -7.88 11.54
C VAL A 110 -2.24 -7.25 10.33
N PHE A 111 -2.91 -7.33 9.19
CA PHE A 111 -2.61 -6.58 7.97
C PHE A 111 -3.53 -5.38 7.91
N ILE A 112 -3.02 -4.19 7.55
CA ILE A 112 -3.78 -2.94 7.60
C ILE A 112 -3.56 -2.13 6.33
N ILE A 113 -4.68 -1.66 5.74
CA ILE A 113 -4.73 -0.54 4.81
C ILE A 113 -5.55 0.55 5.49
N PRO A 114 -5.00 1.72 5.84
CA PRO A 114 -5.74 2.76 6.56
C PRO A 114 -6.82 3.41 5.67
N VAL A 115 -7.97 3.74 6.26
CA VAL A 115 -8.96 4.65 5.66
C VAL A 115 -8.42 6.07 5.61
N ASP A 116 -7.80 6.49 6.71
CA ASP A 116 -7.11 7.78 6.88
C ASP A 116 -5.76 7.51 7.53
N SER A 117 -4.68 7.93 6.85
CA SER A 117 -3.31 7.60 7.26
C SER A 117 -2.92 8.17 8.64
N ALA A 118 -3.48 9.31 9.03
CA ALA A 118 -3.24 9.93 10.33
C ALA A 118 -4.33 9.56 11.36
N GLY A 119 -5.57 9.44 10.91
CA GLY A 119 -6.73 9.18 11.79
C GLY A 119 -6.69 7.81 12.46
N ILE A 120 -5.93 6.85 11.90
CA ILE A 120 -5.88 5.47 12.40
C ILE A 120 -4.97 5.27 13.62
N THR A 121 -4.12 6.24 13.98
CA THR A 121 -3.08 6.15 15.02
C THR A 121 -3.56 5.51 16.32
N SER A 122 -4.74 5.87 16.81
CA SER A 122 -5.28 5.31 18.05
C SER A 122 -5.56 3.80 17.96
N GLY A 123 -6.05 3.34 16.81
CA GLY A 123 -6.28 1.91 16.57
C GLY A 123 -4.97 1.11 16.48
N LEU A 124 -3.93 1.69 15.87
CA LEU A 124 -2.59 1.07 15.83
C LEU A 124 -2.00 0.92 17.23
N ALA A 125 -2.18 1.92 18.08
CA ALA A 125 -1.72 1.88 19.48
C ALA A 125 -2.41 0.75 20.26
N GLU A 126 -3.73 0.56 20.10
CA GLU A 126 -4.46 -0.55 20.75
C GLU A 126 -3.95 -1.92 20.30
N ILE A 127 -3.70 -2.12 18.99
CA ILE A 127 -3.15 -3.36 18.44
C ILE A 127 -1.75 -3.63 19.01
N LYS A 128 -0.89 -2.60 19.08
CA LYS A 128 0.45 -2.73 19.63
C LYS A 128 0.42 -3.07 21.12
N ASP A 129 -0.45 -2.44 21.90
CA ASP A 129 -0.60 -2.70 23.33
C ASP A 129 -1.10 -4.13 23.59
N ALA A 130 -1.87 -4.70 22.66
CA ALA A 130 -2.25 -6.11 22.66
C ALA A 130 -1.11 -7.06 22.27
N GLY A 131 0.04 -6.54 21.82
CA GLY A 131 1.21 -7.32 21.42
C GLY A 131 1.07 -7.98 20.04
N ILE A 132 0.15 -7.53 19.22
CA ILE A 132 -0.12 -8.07 17.87
C ILE A 132 0.79 -7.35 16.85
N PRO A 133 1.61 -8.06 16.06
CA PRO A 133 2.42 -7.45 15.01
C PRO A 133 1.54 -6.87 13.90
N ILE A 134 1.88 -5.65 13.46
CA ILE A 134 1.17 -4.88 12.45
C ILE A 134 1.95 -4.90 11.14
N PHE A 135 1.32 -5.37 10.08
CA PHE A 135 1.82 -5.31 8.70
C PHE A 135 1.00 -4.28 7.92
N ASN A 136 1.59 -3.11 7.69
CA ASN A 136 0.94 -2.08 6.89
C ASN A 136 1.15 -2.39 5.40
N VAL A 137 0.07 -2.43 4.63
CA VAL A 137 0.06 -2.86 3.23
C VAL A 137 -0.49 -1.75 2.34
N ASP A 138 0.04 -1.61 1.14
CA ASP A 138 -0.40 -0.68 0.09
C ASP A 138 -0.29 0.79 0.48
N THR A 139 -1.28 1.33 1.18
CA THR A 139 -1.29 2.71 1.66
C THR A 139 -0.54 2.83 2.98
N ALA A 140 0.46 3.71 3.03
CA ALA A 140 1.22 3.97 4.24
C ALA A 140 0.37 4.68 5.30
N VAL A 141 0.55 4.34 6.57
CA VAL A 141 0.23 5.22 7.69
C VAL A 141 1.28 6.33 7.74
N ILE A 142 1.07 7.39 8.54
CA ILE A 142 2.05 8.47 8.66
C ILE A 142 3.41 7.96 9.17
N GLU A 143 4.51 8.66 8.84
CA GLU A 143 5.89 8.23 9.14
C GLU A 143 6.09 7.93 10.62
N ASP A 144 5.58 8.78 11.52
CA ASP A 144 5.66 8.57 12.97
C ASP A 144 4.98 7.25 13.41
N ASP A 145 3.88 6.86 12.78
CA ASP A 145 3.17 5.61 13.08
C ASP A 145 3.89 4.38 12.50
N ILE A 146 4.54 4.52 11.33
CA ILE A 146 5.41 3.46 10.78
C ILE A 146 6.53 3.15 11.77
N GLU A 147 7.23 4.17 12.29
CA GLU A 147 8.33 3.99 13.22
C GLU A 147 7.87 3.41 14.57
N ASN A 148 6.71 3.86 15.06
CA ASN A 148 6.24 3.51 16.40
C ASN A 148 5.45 2.21 16.47
N PHE A 149 4.67 1.84 15.47
CA PHE A 149 3.69 0.76 15.54
C PHE A 149 3.91 -0.35 14.52
N VAL A 150 4.38 -0.03 13.32
CA VAL A 150 4.41 -0.98 12.20
C VAL A 150 5.63 -1.91 12.29
N THR A 151 5.37 -3.22 12.17
CA THR A 151 6.43 -4.24 12.10
C THR A 151 7.10 -4.23 10.73
N GLN A 152 6.29 -4.10 9.66
CA GLN A 152 6.75 -4.03 8.29
C GLN A 152 5.72 -3.30 7.43
N PHE A 153 6.19 -2.36 6.61
CA PHE A 153 5.42 -1.76 5.52
C PHE A 153 5.76 -2.46 4.20
N VAL A 154 4.72 -2.75 3.41
CA VAL A 154 4.84 -3.31 2.05
C VAL A 154 3.89 -2.55 1.13
N GLY A 155 4.44 -1.73 0.26
CA GLY A 155 3.67 -0.92 -0.68
C GLY A 155 4.50 -0.48 -1.88
N THR A 156 3.83 0.15 -2.84
CA THR A 156 4.47 0.80 -3.97
C THR A 156 5.20 2.06 -3.48
N ASN A 157 6.33 2.40 -4.09
CA ASN A 157 6.90 3.72 -3.92
C ASN A 157 6.01 4.74 -4.65
N ALA A 158 5.06 5.30 -3.91
CA ALA A 158 4.01 6.17 -4.41
C ALA A 158 4.57 7.46 -5.03
N TYR A 159 5.59 8.05 -4.38
CA TYR A 159 6.28 9.23 -4.89
C TYR A 159 6.93 8.98 -6.25
N MET A 160 7.68 7.85 -6.38
CA MET A 160 8.31 7.50 -7.66
C MET A 160 7.27 7.21 -8.74
N ALA A 161 6.15 6.59 -8.40
CA ALA A 161 5.06 6.35 -9.35
C ALA A 161 4.50 7.67 -9.90
N GLY A 162 4.23 8.65 -9.01
CA GLY A 162 3.82 9.98 -9.41
C GLY A 162 4.86 10.68 -10.27
N GLN A 163 6.15 10.61 -9.87
CA GLN A 163 7.26 11.22 -10.60
C GLN A 163 7.33 10.73 -12.06
N LEU A 164 7.18 9.43 -12.28
CA LEU A 164 7.18 8.87 -13.64
C LEU A 164 6.04 9.42 -14.51
N VAL A 165 4.86 9.66 -13.92
CA VAL A 165 3.73 10.26 -14.64
C VAL A 165 4.01 11.72 -14.97
N GLY A 166 4.58 12.49 -14.02
CA GLY A 166 5.00 13.88 -14.25
C GLY A 166 6.04 14.00 -15.36
N GLU A 167 7.06 13.12 -15.34
CA GLU A 167 8.08 13.06 -16.40
C GLU A 167 7.48 12.74 -17.77
N GLN A 168 6.44 11.87 -17.82
CA GLN A 168 5.77 11.56 -19.08
C GLN A 168 4.93 12.74 -19.55
N MET A 169 4.17 13.39 -18.65
CA MET A 169 3.37 14.57 -19.00
C MET A 169 4.26 15.71 -19.50
N ALA A 170 5.42 15.95 -18.88
CA ALA A 170 6.38 16.97 -19.32
C ALA A 170 6.95 16.68 -20.72
N LYS A 171 7.06 15.42 -21.14
CA LYS A 171 7.47 15.03 -22.52
C LYS A 171 6.34 15.25 -23.52
N ASP A 172 5.11 14.98 -23.14
CA ASP A 172 3.94 15.11 -24.02
C ASP A 172 3.52 16.58 -24.20
N TYR A 173 3.78 17.42 -23.17
CA TYR A 173 3.51 18.87 -23.19
C TYR A 173 4.80 19.69 -22.94
N PRO A 174 5.74 19.73 -23.89
CA PRO A 174 7.03 20.38 -23.69
C PRO A 174 6.94 21.91 -23.50
N ASP A 175 5.85 22.50 -23.98
CA ASP A 175 5.58 23.94 -23.84
C ASP A 175 4.70 24.27 -22.60
N GLY A 176 4.33 23.25 -21.83
CA GLY A 176 3.43 23.36 -20.70
C GLY A 176 1.98 23.12 -21.06
N ALA A 177 1.11 23.11 -20.06
CA ALA A 177 -0.32 22.85 -20.21
C ALA A 177 -1.13 23.42 -19.05
N ASP A 178 -2.42 23.69 -19.30
CA ASP A 178 -3.43 23.82 -18.24
C ASP A 178 -3.87 22.42 -17.81
N ILE A 179 -3.65 22.09 -16.54
CA ILE A 179 -3.89 20.77 -15.99
C ILE A 179 -4.78 20.83 -14.75
N ALA A 180 -5.49 19.73 -14.49
CA ALA A 180 -6.20 19.53 -13.23
C ALA A 180 -5.74 18.25 -12.53
N ILE A 181 -5.84 18.23 -11.20
CA ILE A 181 -5.47 17.10 -10.35
C ILE A 181 -6.73 16.61 -9.64
N LEU A 182 -7.03 15.32 -9.77
CA LEU A 182 -8.02 14.63 -8.95
C LEU A 182 -7.26 13.86 -7.86
N ASP A 183 -7.39 14.36 -6.62
CA ASP A 183 -6.58 14.02 -5.47
C ASP A 183 -7.36 13.19 -4.44
N PHE A 184 -6.68 12.73 -3.39
CA PHE A 184 -7.27 12.16 -2.17
C PHE A 184 -6.33 12.43 -0.98
N PRO A 185 -6.41 13.61 -0.35
CA PRO A 185 -5.40 14.11 0.60
C PRO A 185 -5.42 13.43 1.98
N SER A 186 -6.44 12.66 2.33
CA SER A 186 -6.48 11.87 3.57
C SER A 186 -5.62 10.59 3.52
N ASN A 187 -5.06 10.29 2.35
CA ASN A 187 -4.26 9.10 2.08
C ASN A 187 -2.82 9.47 1.74
N GLU A 188 -1.86 9.09 2.59
CA GLU A 188 -0.44 9.47 2.44
C GLU A 188 0.14 9.02 1.09
N SER A 189 -0.19 7.81 0.63
CA SER A 189 0.28 7.35 -0.67
C SER A 189 -0.25 8.19 -1.84
N CYS A 190 -1.44 8.79 -1.72
CA CYS A 190 -1.99 9.70 -2.72
C CYS A 190 -1.31 11.08 -2.66
N VAL A 191 -1.02 11.58 -1.47
CA VAL A 191 -0.22 12.79 -1.26
C VAL A 191 1.16 12.63 -1.90
N ASP A 192 1.81 11.50 -1.67
CA ASP A 192 3.11 11.17 -2.28
C ASP A 192 3.03 11.10 -3.82
N ARG A 193 1.96 10.52 -4.39
CA ARG A 193 1.74 10.50 -5.85
C ARG A 193 1.66 11.91 -6.42
N VAL A 194 0.94 12.81 -5.77
CA VAL A 194 0.83 14.21 -6.21
C VAL A 194 2.17 14.93 -6.09
N ASN A 195 2.87 14.77 -4.95
CA ASN A 195 4.19 15.39 -4.75
C ASN A 195 5.20 14.90 -5.80
N GLY A 196 5.24 13.58 -6.01
CA GLY A 196 6.08 12.98 -7.04
C GLY A 196 5.74 13.48 -8.44
N PHE A 197 4.45 13.55 -8.78
CA PHE A 197 3.99 14.08 -10.08
C PHE A 197 4.48 15.51 -10.30
N LEU A 198 4.31 16.39 -9.32
CA LEU A 198 4.75 17.80 -9.42
C LEU A 198 6.27 17.92 -9.58
N ASP A 199 7.04 17.07 -8.90
CA ASP A 199 8.49 17.06 -9.03
C ASP A 199 8.95 16.41 -10.35
N GLY A 200 8.17 15.44 -10.87
CA GLY A 200 8.39 14.81 -12.17
C GLY A 200 8.22 15.75 -13.37
N LEU A 201 7.46 16.87 -13.23
CA LEU A 201 7.40 17.91 -14.26
C LEU A 201 8.77 18.60 -14.46
N GLY A 202 9.68 18.48 -13.48
CA GLY A 202 11.08 18.93 -13.55
C GLY A 202 11.22 20.40 -13.86
N ASP A 203 12.17 20.73 -14.76
CA ASP A 203 12.45 22.13 -15.16
C ASP A 203 11.28 22.79 -15.91
N ASN A 204 10.28 22.01 -16.32
CA ASN A 204 9.09 22.51 -16.99
C ASN A 204 7.94 22.84 -16.02
N LYS A 205 8.06 22.59 -14.73
CA LYS A 205 7.01 22.77 -13.72
C LYS A 205 6.33 24.15 -13.83
N ASP A 206 7.09 25.21 -14.00
CA ASP A 206 6.57 26.59 -14.09
C ASP A 206 5.76 26.87 -15.37
N LYS A 207 5.79 25.96 -16.34
CA LYS A 207 4.97 26.06 -17.56
C LYS A 207 3.59 25.40 -17.42
N PHE A 208 3.42 24.57 -16.39
CA PHE A 208 2.15 23.92 -16.11
C PHE A 208 1.32 24.78 -15.17
N ASN A 209 0.10 25.10 -15.59
CA ASN A 209 -0.86 25.81 -14.77
C ASN A 209 -1.88 24.83 -14.19
N ILE A 210 -1.85 24.64 -12.87
CA ILE A 210 -2.81 23.79 -12.17
C ILE A 210 -4.08 24.61 -11.98
N VAL A 211 -5.07 24.42 -12.87
CA VAL A 211 -6.34 25.16 -12.86
C VAL A 211 -7.30 24.67 -11.77
N ALA A 212 -7.14 23.42 -11.33
CA ALA A 212 -7.90 22.83 -10.23
C ALA A 212 -7.14 21.67 -9.60
N GLN A 213 -7.24 21.54 -8.27
CA GLN A 213 -6.87 20.33 -7.51
C GLN A 213 -8.00 20.07 -6.53
N GLN A 214 -8.67 18.92 -6.66
CA GLN A 214 -9.86 18.59 -5.89
C GLN A 214 -9.84 17.14 -5.42
N ASP A 215 -10.41 16.94 -4.23
CA ASP A 215 -10.56 15.62 -3.63
C ASP A 215 -11.66 14.83 -4.35
N GLY A 216 -11.25 13.83 -5.14
CA GLY A 216 -12.11 12.90 -5.87
C GLY A 216 -12.43 11.64 -5.07
N GLU A 217 -12.10 11.61 -3.78
CA GLU A 217 -12.35 10.48 -2.86
C GLU A 217 -11.73 9.15 -3.34
N ALA A 218 -10.74 9.22 -4.26
CA ALA A 218 -10.17 8.06 -4.97
C ALA A 218 -11.25 7.19 -5.66
N ALA A 219 -12.43 7.74 -5.94
CA ALA A 219 -13.64 7.06 -6.41
C ALA A 219 -14.06 7.53 -7.80
N LEU A 220 -14.65 6.61 -8.61
CA LEU A 220 -15.06 6.89 -9.98
C LEU A 220 -16.15 7.97 -10.06
N ASP A 221 -17.23 7.80 -9.30
CA ASP A 221 -18.41 8.69 -9.43
C ASP A 221 -18.11 10.11 -8.93
N ALA A 222 -17.41 10.25 -7.80
CA ALA A 222 -16.99 11.55 -7.28
C ALA A 222 -16.04 12.25 -8.26
N SER A 223 -15.03 11.53 -8.76
CA SER A 223 -14.07 12.05 -9.73
C SER A 223 -14.72 12.43 -11.06
N MET A 224 -15.72 11.66 -11.54
CA MET A 224 -16.47 11.99 -12.75
C MET A 224 -17.22 13.32 -12.60
N SER A 225 -17.95 13.51 -11.50
CA SER A 225 -18.68 14.74 -11.22
C SER A 225 -17.77 15.97 -11.16
N LEU A 226 -16.64 15.85 -10.45
CA LEU A 226 -15.65 16.92 -10.38
C LEU A 226 -15.02 17.23 -11.74
N ALA A 227 -14.69 16.19 -12.52
CA ALA A 227 -14.12 16.38 -13.84
C ALA A 227 -15.07 17.09 -14.81
N GLU A 228 -16.38 16.81 -14.75
CA GLU A 228 -17.42 17.53 -15.53
C GLU A 228 -17.44 19.02 -15.18
N ASP A 229 -17.39 19.36 -13.89
CA ASP A 229 -17.37 20.73 -13.41
C ASP A 229 -16.07 21.44 -13.84
N ILE A 230 -14.92 20.78 -13.68
CA ILE A 230 -13.61 21.33 -14.04
C ILE A 230 -13.52 21.60 -15.55
N ILE A 231 -13.98 20.67 -16.40
CA ILE A 231 -14.00 20.82 -17.86
C ILE A 231 -14.91 22.01 -18.27
N THR A 232 -16.04 22.18 -17.59
CA THR A 232 -16.97 23.26 -17.87
C THR A 232 -16.40 24.62 -17.46
N ALA A 233 -15.69 24.68 -16.34
CA ALA A 233 -15.11 25.91 -15.81
C ALA A 233 -13.82 26.32 -16.54
N ASN A 234 -13.09 25.37 -17.13
CA ASN A 234 -11.77 25.56 -17.72
C ASN A 234 -11.73 25.08 -19.18
N THR A 235 -12.13 25.94 -20.12
CA THR A 235 -12.28 25.59 -21.54
C THR A 235 -10.95 25.21 -22.22
N ASP A 236 -9.83 25.67 -21.68
CA ASP A 236 -8.48 25.48 -22.19
C ASP A 236 -7.73 24.31 -21.49
N LEU A 237 -8.42 23.58 -20.62
CA LEU A 237 -7.87 22.38 -19.94
C LEU A 237 -7.34 21.36 -20.96
N GLN A 238 -6.11 20.93 -20.77
CA GLN A 238 -5.41 20.01 -21.67
C GLN A 238 -5.18 18.62 -21.08
N ALA A 239 -5.06 18.50 -19.72
CA ALA A 239 -4.90 17.18 -19.11
C ALA A 239 -5.41 17.11 -17.67
N PHE A 240 -5.75 15.89 -17.25
CA PHE A 240 -5.92 15.50 -15.86
C PHE A 240 -4.74 14.63 -15.41
N PHE A 241 -4.27 14.86 -14.19
CA PHE A 241 -3.57 13.88 -13.39
C PHE A 241 -4.54 13.32 -12.35
N CYS A 242 -4.69 12.00 -12.33
CA CYS A 242 -5.57 11.27 -11.43
C CYS A 242 -4.73 10.33 -10.57
N ILE A 243 -4.93 10.34 -9.26
CA ILE A 243 -4.06 9.58 -8.32
C ILE A 243 -4.21 8.07 -8.45
N ASN A 244 -5.30 7.57 -9.03
CA ASN A 244 -5.56 6.15 -9.23
C ASN A 244 -6.47 5.88 -10.43
N ASP A 245 -6.66 4.61 -10.79
CA ASP A 245 -7.53 4.19 -11.89
C ASP A 245 -9.01 4.57 -11.72
N PRO A 246 -9.67 4.39 -10.56
CA PRO A 246 -11.05 4.84 -10.39
C PRO A 246 -11.24 6.32 -10.71
N SER A 247 -10.34 7.20 -10.21
CA SER A 247 -10.38 8.63 -10.52
C SER A 247 -10.16 8.91 -12.00
N ALA A 248 -9.24 8.18 -12.65
CA ALA A 248 -8.97 8.30 -14.07
C ALA A 248 -10.14 7.84 -14.94
N LEU A 249 -10.80 6.76 -14.58
CA LEU A 249 -11.99 6.26 -15.28
C LEU A 249 -13.13 7.27 -15.18
N GLY A 250 -13.30 7.92 -14.00
CA GLY A 250 -14.24 9.03 -13.83
C GLY A 250 -13.92 10.22 -14.74
N ALA A 251 -12.66 10.68 -14.73
CA ALA A 251 -12.20 11.77 -15.59
C ALA A 251 -12.37 11.45 -17.08
N ALA A 252 -12.01 10.22 -17.50
CA ALA A 252 -12.16 9.78 -18.89
C ALA A 252 -13.63 9.73 -19.32
N ALA A 253 -14.54 9.32 -18.45
CA ALA A 253 -15.98 9.35 -18.69
C ALA A 253 -16.49 10.78 -18.90
N ALA A 254 -16.07 11.73 -18.05
CA ALA A 254 -16.41 13.15 -18.17
C ALA A 254 -15.86 13.77 -19.47
N VAL A 255 -14.59 13.48 -19.81
CA VAL A 255 -13.97 13.92 -21.08
C VAL A 255 -14.75 13.42 -22.29
N LYS A 256 -15.19 12.16 -22.26
CA LYS A 256 -16.02 11.56 -23.30
C LYS A 256 -17.39 12.22 -23.39
N ALA A 257 -18.05 12.45 -22.26
CA ALA A 257 -19.36 13.11 -22.20
C ALA A 257 -19.30 14.55 -22.75
N ALA A 258 -18.20 15.27 -22.49
CA ALA A 258 -17.93 16.60 -23.02
C ALA A 258 -17.52 16.63 -24.51
N ASN A 259 -17.42 15.47 -25.19
CA ASN A 259 -16.90 15.32 -26.56
C ASN A 259 -15.47 15.85 -26.75
N LYS A 260 -14.63 15.74 -25.72
CA LYS A 260 -13.22 16.22 -25.69
C LYS A 260 -12.21 15.08 -25.81
N THR A 261 -12.63 13.87 -26.16
CA THR A 261 -11.72 12.71 -26.38
C THR A 261 -10.67 13.06 -27.42
N GLY A 262 -9.39 12.83 -27.09
CA GLY A 262 -8.25 13.19 -27.91
C GLY A 262 -7.86 14.69 -27.84
N GLN A 263 -8.59 15.49 -27.07
CA GLN A 263 -8.24 16.90 -26.78
C GLN A 263 -7.73 17.07 -25.36
N ILE A 264 -8.30 16.33 -24.39
CA ILE A 264 -7.87 16.31 -22.98
C ILE A 264 -7.25 14.96 -22.70
N GLY A 265 -5.99 14.97 -22.25
CA GLY A 265 -5.26 13.79 -21.78
C GLY A 265 -5.70 13.38 -20.37
N VAL A 266 -5.70 12.08 -20.08
CA VAL A 266 -5.93 11.56 -18.74
C VAL A 266 -4.74 10.69 -18.35
N TYR A 267 -4.03 11.07 -17.31
CA TYR A 267 -2.84 10.41 -16.79
C TYR A 267 -3.12 9.84 -15.41
N SER A 268 -2.67 8.61 -15.17
CA SER A 268 -2.95 7.92 -13.92
C SER A 268 -1.85 6.92 -13.53
N ILE A 269 -2.09 6.27 -12.41
CA ILE A 269 -1.29 5.20 -11.83
C ILE A 269 -2.19 3.95 -11.75
N ASP A 270 -1.62 2.77 -11.48
CA ASP A 270 -2.20 1.44 -11.29
C ASP A 270 -2.29 0.59 -12.57
N ALA A 271 -2.75 1.11 -13.69
CA ALA A 271 -2.89 0.39 -14.97
C ALA A 271 -3.64 -0.96 -14.84
N SER A 272 -4.75 -0.95 -14.11
CA SER A 272 -5.65 -2.11 -13.98
C SER A 272 -6.21 -2.55 -15.34
N PRO A 273 -6.84 -3.71 -15.48
CA PRO A 273 -7.46 -4.12 -16.73
C PRO A 273 -8.46 -3.11 -17.30
N ASP A 274 -9.18 -2.39 -16.42
CA ASP A 274 -10.18 -1.39 -16.81
C ASP A 274 -9.55 -0.02 -17.08
N GLY A 275 -8.36 0.27 -16.52
CA GLY A 275 -7.60 1.51 -16.71
C GLY A 275 -6.67 1.52 -17.91
N LYS A 276 -6.67 0.45 -18.76
CA LYS A 276 -5.79 0.30 -19.93
C LYS A 276 -6.47 0.65 -21.24
#